data_59be5ebd1d303ef5f3e67610a29e0e9a
#
_entry.id   59be5ebd1d303ef5f3e67610a29e0e9a
#
_cell.length_a   1.000
_cell.length_b   1.000
_cell.length_c   1.000
_cell.angle_alpha   90.00
_cell.angle_beta   90.00
_cell.angle_gamma   90.00
#
_symmetry.space_group_name_H-M   'P 1'
#
loop_
_entity.id
_entity.type
_entity.pdbx_description
1 polymer ?
#
loop_
_entity_poly.entity_id
_entity_poly.type
_entity_poly.pdbx_seq_one_letter_code
_entity_poly.pdbx_strand_id
1 'polypeptide(L)' 'MYLPKIGEEYYYLIIEETTVKSIEKKKWEFDGFDITLYLMGNVFKGKKKAKENKDKVIESVKKIMRNEFMWRL' A
#
# COMPACT_ATOMS: atom_id res chain seq x y z
N MET A 1 5.49 1.82 11.88
CA MET A 1 4.82 1.19 10.72
C MET A 1 4.94 -0.32 10.82
N TYR A 2 3.88 -1.04 10.50
CA TYR A 2 3.85 -2.51 10.61
C TYR A 2 4.70 -3.14 9.49
N LEU A 3 5.67 -3.96 9.87
CA LEU A 3 6.49 -4.72 8.94
C LEU A 3 6.28 -6.22 9.22
N PRO A 4 5.66 -6.95 8.30
CA PRO A 4 5.45 -8.39 8.49
C PRO A 4 6.74 -9.18 8.51
N LYS A 5 6.71 -10.34 9.17
CA LYS A 5 7.78 -11.33 9.08
C LYS A 5 7.54 -12.20 7.85
N ILE A 6 8.60 -12.78 7.31
CA ILE A 6 8.48 -13.70 6.18
C ILE A 6 7.50 -14.82 6.54
N GLY A 7 6.51 -15.04 5.65
CA GLY A 7 5.47 -16.03 5.86
C GLY A 7 4.22 -15.51 6.57
N GLU A 8 4.28 -14.32 7.15
CA GLU A 8 3.15 -13.70 7.83
C GLU A 8 2.22 -13.05 6.82
N GLU A 9 0.91 -13.20 7.01
CA GLU A 9 -0.07 -12.57 6.14
C GLU A 9 -0.31 -11.12 6.52
N TYR A 10 -0.50 -10.28 5.52
CA TYR A 10 -0.84 -8.87 5.72
C TYR A 10 -1.97 -8.48 4.77
N TYR A 11 -2.59 -7.33 5.04
CA TYR A 11 -3.64 -6.76 4.21
C TYR A 11 -3.15 -5.50 3.53
N TYR A 12 -3.64 -5.25 2.33
CA TYR A 12 -3.31 -4.05 1.58
C TYR A 12 -4.52 -3.59 0.77
N LEU A 13 -4.51 -2.32 0.40
CA LEU A 13 -5.58 -1.71 -0.37
C LEU A 13 -5.26 -1.77 -1.85
N ILE A 14 -6.22 -2.21 -2.64
CA ILE A 14 -6.16 -2.07 -4.10
C ILE A 14 -6.79 -0.71 -4.41
N ILE A 15 -5.98 0.17 -4.97
CA ILE A 15 -6.39 1.53 -5.29
C ILE A 15 -6.39 1.71 -6.80
N GLU A 16 -7.53 2.14 -7.34
CA GLU A 16 -7.68 2.42 -8.75
C GLU A 16 -8.03 3.90 -8.87
N GLU A 17 -7.18 4.64 -9.58
CA GLU A 17 -7.19 6.09 -9.64
C GLU A 17 -7.02 6.68 -8.23
N THR A 18 -8.07 7.15 -7.58
CA THR A 18 -8.00 7.66 -6.21
C THR A 18 -9.05 7.01 -5.31
N THR A 19 -9.53 5.83 -5.72
CA THR A 19 -10.59 5.12 -5.02
C THR A 19 -10.11 3.75 -4.56
N VAL A 20 -10.45 3.38 -3.33
CA VAL A 20 -10.18 2.03 -2.83
C VAL A 20 -11.17 1.07 -3.50
N LYS A 21 -10.64 0.13 -4.27
CA LYS A 21 -11.45 -0.87 -4.96
C LYS A 21 -11.72 -2.07 -4.09
N SER A 22 -10.71 -2.54 -3.37
CA SER A 22 -10.84 -3.71 -2.49
C SER A 22 -9.72 -3.75 -1.48
N ILE A 23 -9.85 -4.64 -0.50
CA ILE A 23 -8.80 -4.95 0.47
C ILE A 23 -8.43 -6.41 0.23
N GLU A 24 -7.15 -6.65 -0.03
CA GLU A 24 -6.65 -7.98 -0.35
C GLU A 24 -5.65 -8.44 0.71
N LYS A 25 -5.40 -9.74 0.74
CA LYS A 25 -4.49 -10.36 1.69
C LYS A 25 -3.37 -11.06 0.93
N LYS A 26 -2.15 -10.96 1.45
CA LYS A 26 -0.98 -11.60 0.85
C LYS A 26 -0.03 -12.06 1.93
N LYS A 27 0.73 -13.11 1.64
CA LYS A 27 1.81 -13.57 2.50
C LYS A 27 3.06 -12.73 2.20
N TRP A 28 3.73 -12.26 3.25
CA TRP A 28 4.97 -11.50 3.11
C TRP A 28 6.11 -12.41 2.69
N GLU A 29 6.67 -12.17 1.53
CA GLU A 29 7.77 -12.93 0.96
C GLU A 29 9.01 -12.07 0.71
N PHE A 30 8.93 -10.82 1.09
CA PHE A 30 9.99 -9.82 0.89
C PHE A 30 10.32 -9.62 -0.59
N ASP A 31 9.33 -9.79 -1.46
CA ASP A 31 9.50 -9.58 -2.89
C ASP A 31 9.29 -8.10 -3.25
N GLY A 32 9.50 -7.76 -4.52
CA GLY A 32 9.36 -6.37 -4.99
C GLY A 32 7.96 -5.81 -4.79
N PHE A 33 6.93 -6.64 -4.90
CA PHE A 33 5.55 -6.23 -4.67
C PHE A 33 5.34 -5.83 -3.21
N ASP A 34 5.80 -6.66 -2.29
CA ASP A 34 5.70 -6.40 -0.84
C ASP A 34 6.43 -5.10 -0.47
N ILE A 35 7.65 -4.95 -0.96
CA ILE A 35 8.49 -3.78 -0.67
C ILE A 35 7.81 -2.51 -1.18
N THR A 36 7.27 -2.55 -2.39
CA THR A 36 6.57 -1.41 -2.98
C THR A 36 5.38 -1.00 -2.11
N LEU A 37 4.56 -1.96 -1.70
CA LEU A 37 3.42 -1.68 -0.82
C LEU A 37 3.87 -1.08 0.50
N TYR A 38 4.94 -1.62 1.08
CA TYR A 38 5.48 -1.12 2.34
C TYR A 38 5.93 0.34 2.21
N LEU A 39 6.65 0.67 1.15
CA LEU A 39 7.13 2.03 0.91
C LEU A 39 5.98 3.02 0.71
N MET A 40 4.85 2.54 0.22
CA MET A 40 3.64 3.35 0.04
C MET A 40 2.81 3.46 1.32
N GLY A 41 3.23 2.81 2.40
CA GLY A 41 2.44 2.78 3.63
C GLY A 41 1.20 1.91 3.53
N ASN A 42 1.19 0.94 2.61
CA ASN A 42 0.02 0.13 2.29
C ASN A 42 0.19 -1.32 2.73
N VAL A 43 0.62 -1.51 3.98
CA VAL A 43 0.77 -2.84 4.58
C VAL A 43 0.16 -2.79 5.98
N PHE A 44 -0.85 -3.62 6.23
CA PHE A 44 -1.63 -3.56 7.47
C PHE A 44 -1.81 -4.95 8.07
N LYS A 45 -1.85 -4.99 9.39
CA LYS A 45 -2.01 -6.23 10.14
C LYS A 45 -3.43 -6.80 10.00
N GLY A 46 -4.44 -5.95 9.78
CA GLY A 46 -5.82 -6.37 9.64
C GLY A 46 -6.62 -5.43 8.75
N LYS A 47 -7.79 -5.88 8.33
CA LYS A 47 -8.68 -5.10 7.46
C LYS A 47 -9.09 -3.77 8.07
N LYS A 48 -9.32 -3.75 9.38
CA LYS A 48 -9.76 -2.54 10.08
C LYS A 48 -8.71 -1.44 9.94
N LYS A 49 -7.44 -1.79 10.17
CA LYS A 49 -6.33 -0.84 10.06
C LYS A 49 -6.19 -0.34 8.62
N ALA A 50 -6.38 -1.22 7.64
CA ALA A 50 -6.35 -0.83 6.24
C ALA A 50 -7.42 0.22 5.93
N LYS A 51 -8.66 -0.02 6.38
CA LYS A 51 -9.77 0.91 6.18
C LYS A 51 -9.52 2.26 6.85
N GLU A 52 -9.01 2.25 8.08
CA GLU A 52 -8.74 3.47 8.84
C GLU A 52 -7.66 4.34 8.19
N ASN A 53 -6.77 3.74 7.42
CA ASN A 53 -5.63 4.44 6.83
C ASN A 53 -5.75 4.68 5.32
N LYS A 54 -6.93 4.43 4.73
CA LYS A 54 -7.12 4.54 3.28
C LYS A 54 -6.74 5.92 2.73
N ASP A 55 -7.09 6.99 3.43
CA ASP A 55 -6.80 8.35 2.96
C ASP A 55 -5.30 8.62 2.92
N LYS A 56 -4.56 8.11 3.90
CA LYS A 56 -3.10 8.24 3.93
C LYS A 56 -2.45 7.51 2.78
N VAL A 57 -2.95 6.33 2.45
CA VAL A 57 -2.43 5.54 1.33
C VAL A 57 -2.72 6.25 0.01
N ILE A 58 -3.93 6.77 -0.15
CA ILE A 58 -4.32 7.53 -1.35
C ILE A 58 -3.40 8.75 -1.52
N GLU A 59 -3.11 9.46 -0.43
CA GLU A 59 -2.19 10.60 -0.48
C GLU A 59 -0.78 10.20 -0.89
N SER A 60 -0.30 9.04 -0.42
CA SER A 60 1.00 8.51 -0.83
C SER A 60 1.03 8.21 -2.32
N VAL A 61 -0.04 7.60 -2.84
CA VAL A 61 -0.16 7.30 -4.28
C VAL A 61 -0.15 8.59 -5.09
N LYS A 62 -0.91 9.60 -4.67
CA LYS A 62 -0.95 10.90 -5.34
C LYS A 62 0.43 11.56 -5.39
N LYS A 63 1.18 11.49 -4.28
CA LYS A 63 2.53 12.03 -4.21
C LYS A 63 3.46 11.36 -5.20
N ILE A 64 3.41 10.04 -5.28
CA ILE A 64 4.26 9.27 -6.18
C ILE A 64 3.92 9.62 -7.64
N MET A 65 2.64 9.68 -7.97
CA MET A 65 2.19 10.03 -9.31
C MET A 65 2.62 11.44 -9.69
N ARG A 66 2.51 12.39 -8.77
CA ARG A 66 2.92 13.78 -8.99
C ARG A 66 4.42 13.89 -9.26
N ASN A 67 5.23 13.21 -8.44
CA ASN A 67 6.68 13.21 -8.60
C ASN A 67 7.09 12.59 -9.93
N GLU A 68 6.49 11.47 -10.30
CA GLU A 68 6.77 10.81 -11.56
C GLU A 68 6.40 11.71 -12.74
N PHE A 69 5.28 12.40 -12.65
CA PHE A 69 4.85 13.32 -13.70
C PHE A 69 5.85 14.48 -13.85
N MET A 70 6.33 15.03 -12.75
CA MET A 70 7.31 16.12 -12.76
C MET A 70 8.65 15.69 -13.36
N TRP A 71 9.01 14.43 -13.17
CA TRP A 71 10.25 13.89 -13.73
C TRP A 71 10.26 13.90 -15.26
N ARG A 72 9.09 13.86 -15.87
CA ARG A 72 8.94 13.85 -17.32
C ARG A 72 8.91 15.23 -17.96
N LEU A 73 8.85 16.23 -17.10
CA LEU A 73 8.88 17.63 -17.54
C LEU A 73 10.31 18.15 -17.67
#